data_4bc9a5d902692288ce6d8c490a15b4b3
#
_entry.id   4bc9a5d902692288ce6d8c490a15b4b3
#
_cell.length_a   1.000
_cell.length_b   1.000
_cell.length_c   1.000
_cell.angle_alpha   90.00
_cell.angle_beta   90.00
_cell.angle_gamma   90.00
#
_symmetry.space_group_name_H-M   'P 1'
#
loop_
_entity.id
_entity.type
_entity.pdbx_description
1 polymer ?
#
loop_
_entity_poly.entity_id
_entity_poly.type
_entity_poly.pdbx_seq_one_letter_code
_entity_poly.pdbx_strand_id
1 'polypeptide(L)'
;MKKLKLICVCVLAVLTALTAAGCHKKDEIAVKTGNIKFTSAYYMCALINADKEAKSKVTEELDDDESTEDIDYYSKKIDGKKFVKWVEDTALENVKKIAAYKTLCKKADLELDEETESNVDSYVEYYWTNYGYSQYYEPNGVSKETYAKYMKDAYYSNLYFEHLYGEGGEKEISAEDVKAATFENFVLADKLEADFSSKTDEEKASLKEQFNSYVTALNSGEKTFEEVYKEYNGTTDTEETEETDSEELKPVNKYASVLGTEDTGYASDYFDDASEMAVGEVKLIELDDDAGLVLLVKRDLAADEYYVKNLDLSSRHLLKDDEYEDFIEDYVKKMDFEIINYAIRRFKVKNIAEPSATA
;
A
#
# COMPACT_ATOMS: atom_id res chain seq x y z
N MET A 1 -10.38 -16.58 -55.74
CA MET A 1 -11.10 -15.36 -55.34
C MET A 1 -12.16 -15.56 -54.25
N LYS A 2 -12.96 -16.65 -54.23
CA LYS A 2 -13.97 -16.88 -53.17
C LYS A 2 -13.38 -17.13 -51.76
N LYS A 3 -12.22 -17.82 -51.67
CA LYS A 3 -11.56 -18.06 -50.38
C LYS A 3 -10.94 -16.79 -49.76
N LEU A 4 -10.45 -15.87 -50.59
CA LEU A 4 -9.88 -14.62 -50.11
C LEU A 4 -10.94 -13.65 -49.53
N LYS A 5 -12.16 -13.66 -50.16
CA LYS A 5 -13.30 -12.89 -49.66
C LYS A 5 -13.82 -13.40 -48.33
N LEU A 6 -13.77 -14.70 -48.07
CA LEU A 6 -14.21 -15.29 -46.81
C LEU A 6 -13.24 -14.99 -45.66
N ILE A 7 -11.91 -14.97 -45.91
CA ILE A 7 -10.90 -14.59 -44.94
C ILE A 7 -11.04 -13.10 -44.59
N CYS A 8 -11.26 -12.21 -45.56
CA CYS A 8 -11.48 -10.79 -45.28
C CYS A 8 -12.75 -10.54 -44.45
N VAL A 9 -13.82 -11.30 -44.67
CA VAL A 9 -15.06 -11.17 -43.89
C VAL A 9 -14.88 -11.67 -42.49
N CYS A 10 -14.15 -12.76 -42.26
CA CYS A 10 -13.83 -13.28 -40.92
C CYS A 10 -12.91 -12.32 -40.16
N VAL A 11 -11.89 -11.75 -40.79
CA VAL A 11 -11.00 -10.75 -40.17
C VAL A 11 -11.75 -9.47 -39.82
N LEU A 12 -12.66 -8.99 -40.70
CA LEU A 12 -13.50 -7.85 -40.35
C LEU A 12 -14.50 -8.15 -39.24
N ALA A 13 -15.07 -9.35 -39.19
CA ALA A 13 -15.97 -9.77 -38.10
C ALA A 13 -15.25 -9.89 -36.76
N VAL A 14 -13.99 -10.36 -36.72
CA VAL A 14 -13.18 -10.39 -35.54
C VAL A 14 -12.74 -9.00 -35.09
N LEU A 15 -12.36 -8.12 -36.03
CA LEU A 15 -12.06 -6.70 -35.73
C LEU A 15 -13.28 -5.92 -35.22
N THR A 16 -14.47 -6.20 -35.76
CA THR A 16 -15.71 -5.55 -35.29
C THR A 16 -16.17 -6.14 -33.94
N ALA A 17 -15.90 -7.40 -33.66
CA ALA A 17 -16.18 -8.00 -32.34
C ALA A 17 -15.24 -7.44 -31.26
N LEU A 18 -13.96 -7.20 -31.57
CA LEU A 18 -12.99 -6.56 -30.65
C LEU A 18 -13.33 -5.07 -30.41
N THR A 19 -13.89 -4.37 -31.42
CA THR A 19 -14.34 -2.98 -31.22
C THR A 19 -15.69 -2.87 -30.50
N ALA A 20 -16.55 -3.89 -30.57
CA ALA A 20 -17.83 -3.91 -29.85
C ALA A 20 -17.68 -4.23 -28.35
N ALA A 21 -16.59 -4.92 -27.95
CA ALA A 21 -16.28 -5.16 -26.54
C ALA A 21 -15.62 -3.95 -25.85
N GLY A 22 -15.17 -2.92 -26.61
CA GLY A 22 -14.35 -1.82 -26.11
C GLY A 22 -14.98 -0.43 -26.07
N CYS A 23 -16.24 -0.24 -26.51
CA CYS A 23 -16.93 1.05 -26.41
C CYS A 23 -17.70 1.23 -25.10
N HIS A 24 -17.02 1.07 -23.97
CA HIS A 24 -17.53 1.65 -22.74
C HIS A 24 -17.18 3.15 -22.78
N LYS A 25 -18.18 4.02 -22.59
CA LYS A 25 -17.94 5.45 -22.44
C LYS A 25 -17.24 5.67 -21.09
N LYS A 26 -15.91 5.59 -21.11
CA LYS A 26 -15.02 5.72 -19.93
C LYS A 26 -15.26 7.05 -19.21
N ASP A 27 -15.63 8.07 -19.93
CA ASP A 27 -15.85 9.45 -19.47
C ASP A 27 -17.27 9.73 -18.99
N GLU A 28 -18.14 8.70 -18.96
CA GLU A 28 -19.51 8.86 -18.48
C GLU A 28 -19.51 9.06 -16.97
N ILE A 29 -20.32 10.02 -16.52
CA ILE A 29 -20.42 10.26 -15.06
C ILE A 29 -21.09 9.08 -14.39
N ALA A 30 -20.45 8.55 -13.35
CA ALA A 30 -20.94 7.44 -12.52
C ALA A 30 -21.51 7.92 -11.19
N VAL A 31 -20.82 8.85 -10.54
CA VAL A 31 -21.21 9.43 -9.25
C VAL A 31 -21.01 10.94 -9.29
N LYS A 32 -21.95 11.70 -8.74
CA LYS A 32 -21.76 13.15 -8.54
C LYS A 32 -22.38 13.63 -7.25
N THR A 33 -21.80 14.69 -6.71
CA THR A 33 -22.32 15.45 -5.58
C THR A 33 -21.90 16.92 -5.75
N GLY A 34 -22.86 17.84 -5.76
CA GLY A 34 -22.59 19.22 -6.08
C GLY A 34 -21.83 19.38 -7.41
N ASN A 35 -20.66 19.99 -7.37
CA ASN A 35 -19.78 20.18 -8.54
C ASN A 35 -18.76 19.03 -8.74
N ILE A 36 -18.63 18.11 -7.79
CA ILE A 36 -17.71 16.99 -7.88
C ILE A 36 -18.33 15.88 -8.72
N LYS A 37 -17.56 15.37 -9.67
CA LYS A 37 -18.01 14.33 -10.61
C LYS A 37 -16.92 13.28 -10.75
N PHE A 38 -17.34 12.02 -10.68
CA PHE A 38 -16.48 10.86 -10.90
C PHE A 38 -16.97 10.11 -12.13
N THR A 39 -16.06 9.79 -13.03
CA THR A 39 -16.36 9.03 -14.24
C THR A 39 -16.52 7.54 -13.95
N SER A 40 -17.01 6.80 -14.91
CA SER A 40 -17.08 5.34 -14.86
C SER A 40 -15.69 4.69 -14.73
N ALA A 41 -14.67 5.25 -15.40
CA ALA A 41 -13.29 4.78 -15.27
C ALA A 41 -12.73 5.04 -13.87
N TYR A 42 -13.07 6.17 -13.27
CA TYR A 42 -12.71 6.48 -11.87
C TYR A 42 -13.36 5.50 -10.87
N TYR A 43 -14.67 5.22 -11.05
CA TYR A 43 -15.35 4.19 -10.25
C TYR A 43 -14.72 2.81 -10.43
N MET A 44 -14.22 2.50 -11.65
CA MET A 44 -13.53 1.24 -11.90
C MET A 44 -12.21 1.13 -11.11
N CYS A 45 -11.46 2.23 -10.89
CA CYS A 45 -10.32 2.22 -9.97
C CYS A 45 -10.75 1.78 -8.56
N ALA A 46 -11.81 2.39 -8.03
CA ALA A 46 -12.32 2.04 -6.71
C ALA A 46 -12.81 0.57 -6.65
N LEU A 47 -13.43 0.07 -7.73
CA LEU A 47 -13.91 -1.30 -7.80
C LEU A 47 -12.75 -2.32 -7.80
N ILE A 48 -11.70 -2.04 -8.55
CA ILE A 48 -10.48 -2.87 -8.58
C ILE A 48 -9.81 -2.90 -7.20
N ASN A 49 -9.69 -1.75 -6.54
CA ASN A 49 -9.07 -1.69 -5.22
C ASN A 49 -9.91 -2.43 -4.17
N ALA A 50 -11.23 -2.25 -4.19
CA ALA A 50 -12.13 -3.00 -3.30
C ALA A 50 -12.12 -4.52 -3.57
N ASP A 51 -11.93 -4.96 -4.82
CA ASP A 51 -11.78 -6.38 -5.17
C ASP A 51 -10.47 -6.96 -4.61
N LYS A 52 -9.37 -6.20 -4.70
CA LYS A 52 -8.08 -6.60 -4.11
C LYS A 52 -8.18 -6.71 -2.58
N GLU A 53 -8.75 -5.70 -1.94
CA GLU A 53 -8.97 -5.70 -0.49
C GLU A 53 -9.85 -6.88 -0.05
N ALA A 54 -10.95 -7.14 -0.78
CA ALA A 54 -11.82 -8.27 -0.51
C ALA A 54 -11.09 -9.63 -0.64
N LYS A 55 -10.20 -9.76 -1.62
CA LYS A 55 -9.40 -10.96 -1.81
C LYS A 55 -8.40 -11.14 -0.67
N SER A 56 -7.72 -10.06 -0.24
CA SER A 56 -6.82 -10.08 0.92
C SER A 56 -7.56 -10.56 2.17
N LYS A 57 -8.68 -9.92 2.53
CA LYS A 57 -9.51 -10.32 3.68
C LYS A 57 -9.93 -11.79 3.65
N VAL A 58 -10.31 -12.31 2.49
CA VAL A 58 -10.65 -13.73 2.35
C VAL A 58 -9.41 -14.61 2.55
N THR A 59 -8.25 -14.19 2.07
CA THR A 59 -7.01 -14.95 2.23
C THR A 59 -6.50 -14.93 3.67
N GLU A 60 -6.63 -13.83 4.37
CA GLU A 60 -6.29 -13.67 5.80
C GLU A 60 -7.18 -14.51 6.74
N GLU A 61 -8.41 -14.83 6.31
CA GLU A 61 -9.34 -15.69 7.05
C GLU A 61 -9.16 -17.20 6.77
N LEU A 62 -8.19 -17.59 5.91
CA LEU A 62 -7.92 -19.00 5.64
C LEU A 62 -7.13 -19.63 6.80
N ASP A 63 -7.43 -20.90 7.08
CA ASP A 63 -6.61 -21.70 7.99
C ASP A 63 -5.23 -22.01 7.35
N ASP A 64 -4.17 -22.17 8.15
CA ASP A 64 -2.78 -22.36 7.69
C ASP A 64 -2.58 -23.55 6.76
N ASP A 65 -3.52 -24.52 6.72
CA ASP A 65 -3.50 -25.68 5.85
C ASP A 65 -4.36 -25.53 4.58
N GLU A 66 -5.07 -24.40 4.39
CA GLU A 66 -5.85 -24.12 3.17
C GLU A 66 -4.97 -23.51 2.07
N SER A 67 -5.06 -24.07 0.85
CA SER A 67 -4.32 -23.55 -0.30
C SER A 67 -4.92 -22.26 -0.82
N THR A 68 -4.07 -21.29 -1.15
CA THR A 68 -4.46 -20.05 -1.80
C THR A 68 -4.63 -20.19 -3.32
N GLU A 69 -4.25 -21.31 -3.92
CA GLU A 69 -4.18 -21.47 -5.39
C GLU A 69 -5.54 -21.60 -6.09
N ASP A 70 -6.59 -22.10 -5.40
CA ASP A 70 -7.90 -22.40 -6.02
C ASP A 70 -9.10 -21.80 -5.25
N ILE A 71 -8.94 -20.60 -4.67
CA ILE A 71 -10.02 -19.99 -3.90
C ILE A 71 -11.17 -19.53 -4.79
N ASP A 72 -12.38 -20.06 -4.58
CA ASP A 72 -13.60 -19.47 -5.14
C ASP A 72 -14.05 -18.26 -4.30
N TYR A 73 -13.39 -17.12 -4.49
CA TYR A 73 -13.72 -15.85 -3.82
C TYR A 73 -15.20 -15.49 -3.93
N TYR A 74 -15.85 -15.79 -5.06
CA TYR A 74 -17.23 -15.39 -5.32
C TYR A 74 -18.28 -16.18 -4.50
N SER A 75 -17.88 -17.30 -3.92
CA SER A 75 -18.70 -18.06 -2.97
C SER A 75 -18.56 -17.56 -1.53
N LYS A 76 -17.52 -16.83 -1.22
CA LYS A 76 -17.17 -16.36 0.12
C LYS A 76 -18.02 -15.16 0.57
N LYS A 77 -17.99 -14.90 1.86
CA LYS A 77 -18.63 -13.72 2.48
C LYS A 77 -17.58 -12.96 3.28
N ILE A 78 -17.71 -11.64 3.31
CA ILE A 78 -16.92 -10.72 4.12
C ILE A 78 -17.93 -9.91 4.94
N ASP A 79 -17.77 -9.84 6.25
CA ASP A 79 -18.68 -9.14 7.17
C ASP A 79 -20.16 -9.53 7.00
N GLY A 80 -20.41 -10.82 6.72
CA GLY A 80 -21.76 -11.36 6.48
C GLY A 80 -22.35 -11.03 5.11
N LYS A 81 -21.73 -10.18 4.29
CA LYS A 81 -22.13 -9.86 2.92
C LYS A 81 -21.48 -10.82 1.91
N LYS A 82 -22.18 -11.10 0.80
CA LYS A 82 -21.56 -11.84 -0.32
C LYS A 82 -20.40 -11.03 -0.90
N PHE A 83 -19.31 -11.68 -1.27
CA PHE A 83 -18.09 -11.08 -1.86
C PHE A 83 -18.41 -9.96 -2.87
N VAL A 84 -19.14 -10.27 -3.94
CA VAL A 84 -19.48 -9.27 -4.98
C VAL A 84 -20.21 -8.06 -4.41
N LYS A 85 -21.12 -8.28 -3.46
CA LYS A 85 -21.88 -7.18 -2.85
C LYS A 85 -21.00 -6.33 -1.94
N TRP A 86 -20.09 -6.96 -1.21
CA TRP A 86 -19.12 -6.25 -0.38
C TRP A 86 -18.23 -5.36 -1.24
N VAL A 87 -17.66 -5.88 -2.32
CA VAL A 87 -16.80 -5.13 -3.27
C VAL A 87 -17.54 -3.94 -3.90
N GLU A 88 -18.79 -4.15 -4.37
CA GLU A 88 -19.59 -3.07 -4.97
C GLU A 88 -19.93 -1.97 -3.95
N ASP A 89 -20.29 -2.35 -2.72
CA ASP A 89 -20.60 -1.39 -1.66
C ASP A 89 -19.37 -0.61 -1.24
N THR A 90 -18.24 -1.27 -0.98
CA THR A 90 -16.96 -0.66 -0.59
C THR A 90 -16.45 0.28 -1.67
N ALA A 91 -16.48 -0.13 -2.94
CA ALA A 91 -16.08 0.74 -4.04
C ALA A 91 -16.91 2.04 -4.11
N LEU A 92 -18.23 1.93 -3.95
CA LEU A 92 -19.10 3.10 -3.95
C LEU A 92 -18.88 3.99 -2.73
N GLU A 93 -18.65 3.39 -1.57
CA GLU A 93 -18.37 4.10 -0.33
C GLU A 93 -17.03 4.85 -0.41
N ASN A 94 -15.98 4.23 -0.93
CA ASN A 94 -14.68 4.88 -1.16
C ASN A 94 -14.81 6.11 -2.05
N VAL A 95 -15.56 6.03 -3.16
CA VAL A 95 -15.83 7.20 -4.02
C VAL A 95 -16.57 8.30 -3.27
N LYS A 96 -17.52 7.96 -2.39
CA LYS A 96 -18.24 8.94 -1.57
C LYS A 96 -17.35 9.57 -0.51
N LYS A 97 -16.49 8.79 0.17
CA LYS A 97 -15.50 9.30 1.12
C LYS A 97 -14.53 10.28 0.45
N ILE A 98 -14.01 9.95 -0.73
CA ILE A 98 -13.17 10.88 -1.52
C ILE A 98 -13.93 12.19 -1.84
N ALA A 99 -15.20 12.13 -2.19
CA ALA A 99 -15.99 13.34 -2.40
C ALA A 99 -16.15 14.18 -1.12
N ALA A 100 -16.28 13.51 0.04
CA ALA A 100 -16.35 14.18 1.33
C ALA A 100 -15.03 14.88 1.66
N TYR A 101 -13.89 14.19 1.53
CA TYR A 101 -12.57 14.77 1.75
C TYR A 101 -12.34 16.01 0.89
N LYS A 102 -12.58 15.91 -0.42
CA LYS A 102 -12.46 17.05 -1.35
C LYS A 102 -13.40 18.21 -1.00
N THR A 103 -14.60 17.91 -0.52
CA THR A 103 -15.56 18.96 -0.11
C THR A 103 -15.11 19.65 1.17
N LEU A 104 -14.59 18.89 2.13
CA LEU A 104 -14.09 19.39 3.41
C LEU A 104 -12.83 20.23 3.21
N CYS A 105 -11.84 19.72 2.47
CA CYS A 105 -10.63 20.46 2.12
C CYS A 105 -10.96 21.77 1.41
N LYS A 106 -11.87 21.75 0.43
CA LYS A 106 -12.30 22.96 -0.26
C LYS A 106 -12.97 23.98 0.67
N LYS A 107 -13.73 23.54 1.69
CA LYS A 107 -14.33 24.44 2.69
C LYS A 107 -13.30 25.05 3.63
N ALA A 108 -12.21 24.33 3.88
CA ALA A 108 -11.09 24.77 4.69
C ALA A 108 -10.00 25.52 3.89
N ASP A 109 -10.23 25.75 2.59
CA ASP A 109 -9.26 26.36 1.65
C ASP A 109 -7.92 25.60 1.58
N LEU A 110 -8.01 24.26 1.58
CA LEU A 110 -6.87 23.35 1.51
C LEU A 110 -6.77 22.78 0.10
N GLU A 111 -5.57 22.77 -0.45
CA GLU A 111 -5.22 22.15 -1.74
C GLU A 111 -3.95 21.31 -1.55
N LEU A 112 -3.79 20.25 -2.36
CA LEU A 112 -2.53 19.51 -2.41
C LEU A 112 -1.43 20.43 -2.94
N ASP A 113 -0.26 20.36 -2.34
CA ASP A 113 0.90 21.09 -2.84
C ASP A 113 1.51 20.43 -4.09
N GLU A 114 2.35 21.17 -4.79
CA GLU A 114 2.99 20.70 -6.03
C GLU A 114 3.93 19.52 -5.77
N GLU A 115 4.54 19.43 -4.60
CA GLU A 115 5.43 18.34 -4.20
C GLU A 115 4.65 17.04 -4.05
N THR A 116 3.57 17.05 -3.27
CA THR A 116 2.67 15.88 -3.10
C THR A 116 2.14 15.43 -4.46
N GLU A 117 1.68 16.36 -5.32
CA GLU A 117 1.19 16.00 -6.64
C GLU A 117 2.27 15.36 -7.51
N SER A 118 3.50 15.89 -7.49
CA SER A 118 4.66 15.36 -8.22
C SER A 118 5.08 13.98 -7.72
N ASN A 119 5.09 13.78 -6.41
CA ASN A 119 5.42 12.50 -5.79
C ASN A 119 4.41 11.42 -6.19
N VAL A 120 3.12 11.74 -6.20
CA VAL A 120 2.08 10.81 -6.68
C VAL A 120 2.27 10.48 -8.15
N ASP A 121 2.57 11.48 -9.00
CA ASP A 121 2.80 11.23 -10.44
C ASP A 121 4.03 10.33 -10.65
N SER A 122 5.11 10.53 -9.89
CA SER A 122 6.31 9.70 -9.94
C SER A 122 6.05 8.27 -9.47
N TYR A 123 5.31 8.11 -8.37
CA TYR A 123 4.85 6.82 -7.87
C TYR A 123 4.01 6.08 -8.93
N VAL A 124 3.03 6.76 -9.50
CA VAL A 124 2.16 6.17 -10.54
C VAL A 124 2.97 5.75 -11.75
N GLU A 125 3.92 6.58 -12.23
CA GLU A 125 4.80 6.24 -13.35
C GLU A 125 5.61 4.98 -13.06
N TYR A 126 6.21 4.89 -11.88
CA TYR A 126 7.03 3.77 -11.46
C TYR A 126 6.24 2.46 -11.39
N TYR A 127 5.09 2.45 -10.73
CA TYR A 127 4.26 1.25 -10.60
C TYR A 127 3.56 0.86 -11.91
N TRP A 128 3.18 1.85 -12.70
CA TRP A 128 2.57 1.60 -14.01
C TRP A 128 3.50 0.88 -14.95
N THR A 129 4.78 1.24 -14.92
CA THR A 129 5.80 0.74 -15.83
C THR A 129 6.46 -0.56 -15.31
N ASN A 130 6.79 -0.61 -14.01
CA ASN A 130 7.66 -1.66 -13.46
C ASN A 130 6.91 -2.76 -12.72
N TYR A 131 5.68 -2.50 -12.24
CA TYR A 131 4.91 -3.45 -11.43
C TYR A 131 3.63 -3.93 -12.10
N GLY A 132 3.53 -3.78 -13.42
CA GLY A 132 2.43 -4.33 -14.20
C GLY A 132 1.06 -3.68 -13.97
N TYR A 133 1.00 -2.48 -13.35
CA TYR A 133 -0.27 -1.78 -13.12
C TYR A 133 -0.99 -1.47 -14.44
N SER A 134 -0.27 -1.15 -15.52
CA SER A 134 -0.86 -1.00 -16.85
C SER A 134 -1.63 -2.25 -17.29
N GLN A 135 -1.08 -3.44 -17.02
CA GLN A 135 -1.71 -4.72 -17.38
C GLN A 135 -2.97 -5.02 -16.56
N TYR A 136 -3.09 -4.42 -15.37
CA TYR A 136 -4.25 -4.58 -14.50
C TYR A 136 -5.34 -3.55 -14.79
N TYR A 137 -4.98 -2.29 -14.98
CA TYR A 137 -5.94 -1.20 -15.09
C TYR A 137 -6.42 -0.93 -16.53
N GLU A 138 -5.54 -0.96 -17.55
CA GLU A 138 -5.92 -0.66 -18.92
C GLU A 138 -6.95 -1.63 -19.53
N PRO A 139 -6.84 -2.98 -19.34
CA PRO A 139 -7.87 -3.90 -19.82
C PRO A 139 -9.24 -3.64 -19.18
N ASN A 140 -9.25 -3.09 -17.97
CA ASN A 140 -10.46 -2.69 -17.24
C ASN A 140 -10.95 -1.29 -17.61
N GLY A 141 -10.30 -0.63 -18.58
CA GLY A 141 -10.73 0.67 -19.10
C GLY A 141 -10.27 1.86 -18.30
N VAL A 142 -9.30 1.72 -17.41
CA VAL A 142 -8.68 2.79 -16.63
C VAL A 142 -7.38 3.22 -17.30
N SER A 143 -7.24 4.50 -17.62
CA SER A 143 -5.97 5.06 -18.10
C SER A 143 -5.06 5.44 -16.92
N LYS A 144 -3.75 5.63 -17.21
CA LYS A 144 -2.78 6.10 -16.23
C LYS A 144 -3.20 7.43 -15.59
N GLU A 145 -3.71 8.36 -16.38
CA GLU A 145 -4.18 9.66 -15.89
C GLU A 145 -5.39 9.54 -14.96
N THR A 146 -6.30 8.59 -15.25
CA THR A 146 -7.44 8.33 -14.35
C THR A 146 -6.98 7.73 -13.04
N TYR A 147 -6.02 6.80 -13.08
CA TYR A 147 -5.42 6.20 -11.90
C TYR A 147 -4.64 7.24 -11.09
N ALA A 148 -3.81 8.07 -11.73
CA ALA A 148 -3.09 9.15 -11.06
C ALA A 148 -4.05 10.12 -10.35
N LYS A 149 -5.14 10.50 -11.03
CA LYS A 149 -6.18 11.32 -10.42
C LYS A 149 -6.83 10.64 -9.21
N TYR A 150 -7.12 9.35 -9.29
CA TYR A 150 -7.68 8.59 -8.17
C TYR A 150 -6.72 8.59 -6.98
N MET A 151 -5.44 8.36 -7.21
CA MET A 151 -4.39 8.39 -6.18
C MET A 151 -4.25 9.78 -5.55
N LYS A 152 -4.16 10.85 -6.36
CA LYS A 152 -4.13 12.23 -5.84
C LYS A 152 -5.37 12.57 -5.01
N ASP A 153 -6.54 12.16 -5.48
CA ASP A 153 -7.79 12.43 -4.75
C ASP A 153 -7.85 11.70 -3.39
N ALA A 154 -7.16 10.56 -3.22
CA ALA A 154 -7.06 9.86 -1.95
C ALA A 154 -6.23 10.64 -0.90
N TYR A 155 -5.22 11.39 -1.32
CA TYR A 155 -4.40 12.22 -0.40
C TYR A 155 -5.17 13.33 0.31
N TYR A 156 -6.34 13.72 -0.20
CA TYR A 156 -7.21 14.67 0.50
C TYR A 156 -7.70 14.15 1.86
N SER A 157 -7.70 12.82 2.07
CA SER A 157 -7.98 12.24 3.40
C SER A 157 -6.95 12.68 4.42
N ASN A 158 -5.67 12.46 4.13
CA ASN A 158 -4.57 12.82 5.02
C ASN A 158 -4.49 14.35 5.21
N LEU A 159 -4.65 15.10 4.13
CA LEU A 159 -4.63 16.57 4.19
C LEU A 159 -5.70 17.11 5.15
N TYR A 160 -6.92 16.55 5.12
CA TYR A 160 -7.98 16.98 6.03
C TYR A 160 -7.79 16.44 7.45
N PHE A 161 -7.25 15.21 7.57
CA PHE A 161 -6.87 14.65 8.86
C PHE A 161 -5.84 15.53 9.57
N GLU A 162 -4.77 15.92 8.89
CA GLU A 162 -3.75 16.83 9.43
C GLU A 162 -4.33 18.21 9.79
N HIS A 163 -5.23 18.73 8.98
CA HIS A 163 -5.93 19.98 9.30
C HIS A 163 -6.72 19.91 10.62
N LEU A 164 -7.29 18.76 10.95
CA LEU A 164 -8.04 18.59 12.20
C LEU A 164 -7.14 18.28 13.40
N TYR A 165 -6.21 17.32 13.23
CA TYR A 165 -5.47 16.69 14.32
C TYR A 165 -3.99 17.08 14.35
N GLY A 166 -3.49 17.78 13.32
CA GLY A 166 -2.15 18.33 13.27
C GLY A 166 -1.96 19.54 14.17
N GLU A 167 -0.75 20.11 14.16
CA GLU A 167 -0.40 21.30 14.94
C GLU A 167 -1.29 22.50 14.57
N GLY A 168 -1.90 23.09 15.57
CA GLY A 168 -2.85 24.21 15.39
C GLY A 168 -4.24 23.83 14.90
N GLY A 169 -4.52 22.54 14.71
CA GLY A 169 -5.82 22.01 14.29
C GLY A 169 -6.88 22.13 15.41
N GLU A 170 -8.17 22.11 15.02
CA GLU A 170 -9.29 22.23 15.97
C GLU A 170 -9.30 21.10 17.02
N LYS A 171 -8.80 19.90 16.64
CA LYS A 171 -8.72 18.70 17.46
C LYS A 171 -7.26 18.25 17.62
N GLU A 172 -6.34 19.21 17.68
CA GLU A 172 -4.91 18.94 17.78
C GLU A 172 -4.58 17.85 18.81
N ILE A 173 -3.80 16.87 18.38
CA ILE A 173 -3.22 15.85 19.27
C ILE A 173 -1.93 16.44 19.85
N SER A 174 -1.77 16.34 21.16
CA SER A 174 -0.57 16.88 21.79
C SER A 174 0.70 16.19 21.28
N ALA A 175 1.80 16.95 21.15
CA ALA A 175 3.09 16.38 20.74
C ALA A 175 3.57 15.28 21.72
N GLU A 176 3.16 15.33 22.99
CA GLU A 176 3.47 14.31 23.99
C GLU A 176 2.75 12.98 23.68
N ASP A 177 1.44 13.04 23.33
CA ASP A 177 0.66 11.86 22.99
C ASP A 177 1.14 11.25 21.67
N VAL A 178 1.44 12.07 20.65
CA VAL A 178 2.01 11.58 19.38
C VAL A 178 3.34 10.89 19.62
N LYS A 179 4.22 11.52 20.42
CA LYS A 179 5.52 10.93 20.75
C LYS A 179 5.36 9.63 21.54
N ALA A 180 4.42 9.56 22.48
CA ALA A 180 4.15 8.33 23.23
C ALA A 180 3.68 7.22 22.28
N ALA A 181 2.72 7.49 21.39
CA ALA A 181 2.24 6.54 20.39
C ALA A 181 3.36 6.09 19.45
N THR A 182 4.24 7.00 19.03
CA THR A 182 5.40 6.64 18.17
C THR A 182 6.28 5.61 18.87
N PHE A 183 6.66 5.82 20.11
CA PHE A 183 7.59 4.93 20.81
C PHE A 183 6.94 3.64 21.35
N GLU A 184 5.62 3.61 21.46
CA GLU A 184 4.86 2.42 21.80
C GLU A 184 4.69 1.48 20.60
N ASN A 185 4.51 2.05 19.40
CA ASN A 185 4.11 1.28 18.23
C ASN A 185 5.22 1.08 17.19
N PHE A 186 6.38 1.72 17.34
CA PHE A 186 7.47 1.62 16.37
C PHE A 186 8.82 1.39 17.04
N VAL A 187 9.62 0.56 16.42
CA VAL A 187 11.03 0.31 16.77
C VAL A 187 11.89 0.58 15.55
N LEU A 188 13.06 1.19 15.76
CA LEU A 188 14.08 1.35 14.74
C LEU A 188 15.18 0.32 14.94
N ALA A 189 15.49 -0.46 13.92
CA ALA A 189 16.56 -1.46 13.97
C ALA A 189 17.26 -1.60 12.61
N ASP A 190 18.56 -1.84 12.63
CA ASP A 190 19.22 -2.40 11.46
C ASP A 190 18.79 -3.85 11.30
N LYS A 191 18.51 -4.28 10.07
CA LYS A 191 17.94 -5.57 9.77
C LYS A 191 18.71 -6.29 8.67
N LEU A 192 19.03 -7.58 8.92
CA LEU A 192 19.56 -8.50 7.93
C LEU A 192 18.78 -9.80 7.98
N GLU A 193 18.26 -10.24 6.85
CA GLU A 193 17.40 -11.42 6.74
C GLU A 193 18.02 -12.51 5.86
N ALA A 194 17.78 -13.77 6.22
CA ALA A 194 18.10 -14.93 5.41
C ALA A 194 16.86 -15.81 5.26
N ASP A 195 16.40 -15.98 4.02
CA ASP A 195 15.27 -16.84 3.66
C ASP A 195 15.71 -18.30 3.50
N PHE A 196 14.96 -19.24 4.08
CA PHE A 196 15.22 -20.67 4.05
C PHE A 196 14.32 -21.45 3.06
N SER A 197 13.36 -20.81 2.39
CA SER A 197 12.35 -21.46 1.57
C SER A 197 12.90 -22.35 0.46
N SER A 198 14.09 -22.03 -0.06
CA SER A 198 14.77 -22.80 -1.13
C SER A 198 16.08 -23.43 -0.70
N LYS A 199 16.37 -23.53 0.61
CA LYS A 199 17.66 -24.00 1.14
C LYS A 199 17.61 -25.45 1.59
N THR A 200 18.68 -26.17 1.38
CA THR A 200 18.91 -27.51 1.94
C THR A 200 19.26 -27.38 3.43
N ASP A 201 19.12 -28.48 4.18
CA ASP A 201 19.46 -28.51 5.60
C ASP A 201 20.93 -28.14 5.86
N GLU A 202 21.86 -28.49 4.95
CA GLU A 202 23.26 -28.13 5.05
C GLU A 202 23.47 -26.63 4.83
N GLU A 203 22.76 -26.01 3.88
CA GLU A 203 22.81 -24.58 3.63
C GLU A 203 22.20 -23.78 4.79
N LYS A 204 21.08 -24.25 5.33
CA LYS A 204 20.46 -23.65 6.54
C LYS A 204 21.40 -23.68 7.72
N ALA A 205 22.06 -24.83 7.99
CA ALA A 205 23.03 -24.95 9.06
C ALA A 205 24.23 -23.98 8.86
N SER A 206 24.73 -23.86 7.63
CA SER A 206 25.81 -22.92 7.30
C SER A 206 25.40 -21.48 7.53
N LEU A 207 24.17 -21.08 7.14
CA LEU A 207 23.64 -19.74 7.39
C LEU A 207 23.48 -19.46 8.88
N LYS A 208 22.97 -20.43 9.66
CA LYS A 208 22.88 -20.31 11.12
C LYS A 208 24.25 -20.08 11.76
N GLU A 209 25.28 -20.81 11.33
CA GLU A 209 26.66 -20.61 11.82
C GLU A 209 27.19 -19.22 11.41
N GLN A 210 26.97 -18.80 10.17
CA GLN A 210 27.38 -17.49 9.68
C GLN A 210 26.73 -16.34 10.47
N PHE A 211 25.41 -16.39 10.67
CA PHE A 211 24.69 -15.35 11.42
C PHE A 211 25.11 -15.29 12.89
N ASN A 212 25.36 -16.45 13.52
CA ASN A 212 25.93 -16.50 14.89
C ASN A 212 27.33 -15.86 14.95
N SER A 213 28.14 -16.03 13.89
CA SER A 213 29.44 -15.34 13.80
C SER A 213 29.28 -13.83 13.69
N TYR A 214 28.27 -13.35 12.93
CA TYR A 214 27.94 -11.93 12.84
C TYR A 214 27.50 -11.34 14.18
N VAL A 215 26.62 -12.04 14.90
CA VAL A 215 26.23 -11.64 16.28
C VAL A 215 27.47 -11.47 17.16
N THR A 216 28.40 -12.43 17.10
CA THR A 216 29.64 -12.39 17.90
C THR A 216 30.52 -11.18 17.52
N ALA A 217 30.72 -10.97 16.21
CA ALA A 217 31.53 -9.86 15.69
C ALA A 217 30.93 -8.48 16.02
N LEU A 218 29.59 -8.36 15.92
CA LEU A 218 28.88 -7.12 16.27
C LEU A 218 28.96 -6.84 17.77
N ASN A 219 28.71 -7.85 18.62
CA ASN A 219 28.76 -7.69 20.08
C ASN A 219 30.18 -7.40 20.60
N SER A 220 31.22 -7.89 19.92
CA SER A 220 32.62 -7.59 20.28
C SER A 220 33.11 -6.27 19.71
N GLY A 221 32.37 -5.64 18.79
CA GLY A 221 32.80 -4.46 18.06
C GLY A 221 33.90 -4.76 17.02
N GLU A 222 34.11 -6.03 16.66
CA GLU A 222 35.05 -6.42 15.60
C GLU A 222 34.57 -6.00 14.22
N LYS A 223 33.22 -6.00 14.00
CA LYS A 223 32.57 -5.53 12.79
C LYS A 223 31.45 -4.55 13.12
N THR A 224 31.22 -3.61 12.21
CA THR A 224 30.03 -2.77 12.16
C THR A 224 28.89 -3.52 11.44
N PHE A 225 27.65 -3.07 11.61
CA PHE A 225 26.53 -3.64 10.86
C PHE A 225 26.70 -3.47 9.34
N GLU A 226 27.21 -2.34 8.89
CA GLU A 226 27.52 -2.10 7.48
C GLU A 226 28.49 -3.13 6.90
N GLU A 227 29.55 -3.49 7.65
CA GLU A 227 30.51 -4.51 7.21
C GLU A 227 29.87 -5.89 7.13
N VAL A 228 29.02 -6.25 8.09
CA VAL A 228 28.26 -7.50 8.08
C VAL A 228 27.28 -7.52 6.90
N TYR A 229 26.56 -6.43 6.66
CA TYR A 229 25.60 -6.31 5.57
C TYR A 229 26.28 -6.46 4.20
N LYS A 230 27.41 -5.78 4.00
CA LYS A 230 28.19 -5.88 2.77
C LYS A 230 28.80 -7.27 2.56
N GLU A 231 29.24 -7.93 3.63
CA GLU A 231 29.79 -9.29 3.54
C GLU A 231 28.70 -10.30 3.14
N TYR A 232 27.50 -10.19 3.71
CA TYR A 232 26.40 -11.11 3.40
C TYR A 232 25.81 -10.90 2.01
N ASN A 233 25.56 -9.65 1.62
CA ASN A 233 24.92 -9.33 0.34
C ASN A 233 25.91 -9.22 -0.85
N GLY A 234 27.20 -9.31 -0.58
CA GLY A 234 28.23 -8.99 -1.55
C GLY A 234 28.41 -7.48 -1.68
N THR A 235 29.62 -7.05 -2.03
CA THR A 235 29.91 -5.63 -2.26
C THR A 235 29.19 -5.12 -3.49
N THR A 236 28.02 -4.55 -3.31
CA THR A 236 27.48 -3.59 -4.26
C THR A 236 27.80 -2.20 -3.71
N ASP A 237 28.97 -1.68 -4.05
CA ASP A 237 29.21 -0.24 -4.09
C ASP A 237 28.39 0.34 -5.25
N THR A 238 27.09 0.12 -5.24
CA THR A 238 26.15 0.74 -6.15
C THR A 238 25.30 1.68 -5.35
N GLU A 239 25.57 2.91 -5.69
CA GLU A 239 24.89 4.14 -5.38
C GLU A 239 25.33 4.82 -4.08
N GLU A 240 26.44 5.56 -4.21
CA GLU A 240 26.38 6.96 -3.82
C GLU A 240 25.10 7.52 -4.48
N THR A 241 23.98 7.54 -3.75
CA THR A 241 22.91 8.47 -4.08
C THR A 241 23.59 9.82 -4.23
N GLU A 242 23.52 10.38 -5.45
CA GLU A 242 24.00 11.74 -5.70
C GLU A 242 23.53 12.57 -4.50
N GLU A 243 24.49 13.22 -3.85
CA GLU A 243 24.19 14.22 -2.82
C GLU A 243 23.38 15.31 -3.53
N THR A 244 22.07 15.13 -3.57
CA THR A 244 21.18 16.24 -3.84
C THR A 244 21.39 17.19 -2.67
N ASP A 245 21.82 18.42 -2.99
CA ASP A 245 21.97 19.56 -2.08
C ASP A 245 20.60 20.02 -1.52
N SER A 246 19.76 19.06 -1.13
CA SER A 246 18.49 19.34 -0.47
C SER A 246 18.72 19.40 1.04
N GLU A 247 18.20 20.46 1.67
CA GLU A 247 18.15 20.61 3.14
C GLU A 247 17.23 19.56 3.81
N GLU A 248 16.87 18.50 3.09
CA GLU A 248 16.00 17.43 3.60
C GLU A 248 16.72 16.62 4.67
N LEU A 249 15.98 16.35 5.74
CA LEU A 249 16.42 15.42 6.78
C LEU A 249 16.68 14.06 6.14
N LYS A 250 17.85 13.47 6.44
CA LYS A 250 18.24 12.13 5.98
C LYS A 250 18.34 11.20 7.19
N PRO A 251 18.06 9.91 7.03
CA PRO A 251 18.28 8.95 8.11
C PRO A 251 19.74 8.94 8.53
N VAL A 252 19.97 8.90 9.83
CA VAL A 252 21.33 8.78 10.40
C VAL A 252 21.97 7.46 9.95
N ASN A 253 21.16 6.42 9.78
CA ASN A 253 21.60 5.11 9.36
C ASN A 253 20.76 4.58 8.18
N LYS A 254 21.39 4.41 7.02
CA LYS A 254 20.75 3.91 5.80
C LYS A 254 20.32 2.43 5.86
N TYR A 255 20.81 1.68 6.85
CA TYR A 255 20.45 0.26 7.05
C TYR A 255 19.31 0.07 8.05
N ALA A 256 18.89 1.15 8.71
CA ALA A 256 17.81 1.09 9.66
C ALA A 256 16.46 0.94 8.96
N SER A 257 15.63 0.07 9.52
CA SER A 257 14.24 -0.14 9.12
C SER A 257 13.33 0.14 10.30
N VAL A 258 12.16 0.68 10.01
CA VAL A 258 11.09 0.80 11.00
C VAL A 258 10.36 -0.53 11.09
N LEU A 259 10.15 -1.01 12.30
CA LEU A 259 9.32 -2.17 12.65
C LEU A 259 8.14 -1.65 13.46
N GLY A 260 6.94 -2.11 13.17
CA GLY A 260 5.74 -1.63 13.84
C GLY A 260 4.81 -2.75 14.30
N THR A 261 3.84 -2.39 15.12
CA THR A 261 2.72 -3.26 15.51
C THR A 261 1.83 -3.59 14.31
N GLU A 262 0.94 -4.57 14.45
CA GLU A 262 -0.01 -5.01 13.41
C GLU A 262 -0.88 -3.86 12.86
N ASP A 263 -1.21 -2.89 13.71
CA ASP A 263 -2.05 -1.75 13.35
C ASP A 263 -1.30 -0.66 12.55
N THR A 264 -0.01 -0.86 12.28
CA THR A 264 0.82 0.08 11.54
C THR A 264 1.08 -0.39 10.11
N GLY A 265 1.38 0.51 9.20
CA GLY A 265 1.89 0.16 7.86
C GLY A 265 3.30 -0.45 7.86
N TYR A 266 3.87 -0.69 9.05
CA TYR A 266 5.21 -1.25 9.29
C TYR A 266 5.15 -2.55 10.09
N ALA A 267 4.02 -3.26 10.06
CA ALA A 267 3.82 -4.50 10.79
C ALA A 267 4.96 -5.51 10.58
N SER A 268 5.39 -6.14 11.66
CA SER A 268 6.52 -7.07 11.63
C SER A 268 6.34 -8.18 12.65
N ASP A 269 6.49 -9.44 12.21
CA ASP A 269 6.37 -10.65 13.04
C ASP A 269 7.36 -10.67 14.22
N TYR A 270 8.43 -9.88 14.14
CA TYR A 270 9.45 -9.77 15.19
C TYR A 270 9.44 -8.42 15.92
N PHE A 271 8.33 -7.66 15.84
CA PHE A 271 8.18 -6.38 16.56
C PHE A 271 8.31 -6.55 18.05
N ASP A 272 7.67 -7.54 18.65
CA ASP A 272 7.70 -7.79 20.10
C ASP A 272 9.13 -8.06 20.57
N ASP A 273 9.85 -8.95 19.86
CA ASP A 273 11.25 -9.21 20.11
C ASP A 273 12.13 -7.95 20.05
N ALA A 274 11.91 -7.13 19.01
CA ALA A 274 12.67 -5.89 18.82
C ALA A 274 12.31 -4.82 19.87
N SER A 275 11.05 -4.78 20.31
CA SER A 275 10.57 -3.83 21.31
C SER A 275 11.24 -4.04 22.68
N GLU A 276 11.46 -5.30 23.07
CA GLU A 276 12.10 -5.70 24.33
C GLU A 276 13.63 -5.49 24.35
N MET A 277 14.28 -5.34 23.19
CA MET A 277 15.72 -5.13 23.11
C MET A 277 16.14 -3.78 23.71
N ALA A 278 17.34 -3.73 24.31
CA ALA A 278 17.99 -2.47 24.65
C ALA A 278 18.59 -1.81 23.40
N VAL A 279 18.69 -0.48 23.39
CA VAL A 279 19.38 0.24 22.32
C VAL A 279 20.82 -0.25 22.18
N GLY A 280 21.24 -0.60 20.97
CA GLY A 280 22.54 -1.18 20.65
C GLY A 280 22.62 -2.69 20.86
N GLU A 281 21.60 -3.32 21.39
CA GLU A 281 21.55 -4.78 21.52
C GLU A 281 21.48 -5.46 20.16
N VAL A 282 22.18 -6.58 20.03
CA VAL A 282 22.19 -7.44 18.84
C VAL A 282 21.43 -8.72 19.17
N LYS A 283 20.42 -9.06 18.38
CA LYS A 283 19.60 -10.27 18.52
C LYS A 283 19.51 -11.02 17.21
N LEU A 284 19.63 -12.35 17.28
CA LEU A 284 19.31 -13.26 16.19
C LEU A 284 17.98 -13.94 16.50
N ILE A 285 17.04 -13.84 15.58
CA ILE A 285 15.71 -14.44 15.66
C ILE A 285 15.64 -15.54 14.61
N GLU A 286 15.24 -16.74 15.01
CA GLU A 286 14.84 -17.81 14.09
C GLU A 286 13.35 -17.68 13.85
N LEU A 287 12.96 -17.52 12.58
CA LEU A 287 11.56 -17.39 12.20
C LEU A 287 10.84 -18.74 12.35
N ASP A 288 9.55 -18.67 12.66
CA ASP A 288 8.69 -19.85 12.79
C ASP A 288 8.69 -20.71 11.52
N ASP A 289 8.37 -21.99 11.67
CA ASP A 289 8.34 -23.00 10.59
C ASP A 289 9.65 -23.12 9.79
N ASP A 290 10.77 -22.77 10.42
CA ASP A 290 12.10 -22.77 9.78
C ASP A 290 12.14 -21.92 8.51
N ALA A 291 11.38 -20.78 8.52
CA ALA A 291 11.25 -19.88 7.39
C ALA A 291 12.53 -19.08 7.12
N GLY A 292 13.31 -18.78 8.17
CA GLY A 292 14.55 -18.02 8.01
C GLY A 292 15.19 -17.55 9.30
N LEU A 293 16.08 -16.56 9.14
CA LEU A 293 16.78 -15.88 10.23
C LEU A 293 16.64 -14.36 10.06
N VAL A 294 16.47 -13.67 11.16
CA VAL A 294 16.55 -12.21 11.21
C VAL A 294 17.58 -11.78 12.25
N LEU A 295 18.58 -11.03 11.83
CA LEU A 295 19.55 -10.39 12.71
C LEU A 295 19.17 -8.92 12.85
N LEU A 296 18.95 -8.49 14.08
CA LEU A 296 18.59 -7.13 14.44
C LEU A 296 19.66 -6.46 15.27
N VAL A 297 19.85 -5.15 15.06
CA VAL A 297 20.58 -4.26 15.96
C VAL A 297 19.65 -3.10 16.30
N LYS A 298 19.12 -3.07 17.53
CA LYS A 298 18.18 -1.99 17.92
C LYS A 298 18.84 -0.62 17.89
N ARG A 299 18.17 0.35 17.27
CA ARG A 299 18.59 1.75 17.18
C ARG A 299 17.76 2.62 18.09
N ASP A 300 18.31 3.76 18.47
CA ASP A 300 17.57 4.78 19.24
C ASP A 300 16.70 5.59 18.29
N LEU A 301 15.43 5.22 18.20
CA LEU A 301 14.44 5.96 17.40
C LEU A 301 14.33 7.43 17.85
N ALA A 302 14.48 7.70 19.15
CA ALA A 302 14.37 9.06 19.67
C ALA A 302 15.55 9.98 19.25
N ALA A 303 16.67 9.38 18.87
CA ALA A 303 17.86 10.11 18.41
C ALA A 303 17.85 10.35 16.88
N ASP A 304 16.90 9.75 16.13
CA ASP A 304 16.80 9.91 14.68
C ASP A 304 15.58 10.76 14.30
N GLU A 305 15.83 12.05 14.13
CA GLU A 305 14.80 13.05 13.82
C GLU A 305 14.07 12.77 12.49
N TYR A 306 14.76 12.16 11.52
CA TYR A 306 14.18 11.77 10.25
C TYR A 306 13.02 10.78 10.46
N TYR A 307 13.25 9.69 11.19
CA TYR A 307 12.21 8.69 11.43
C TYR A 307 11.10 9.21 12.35
N VAL A 308 11.44 9.96 13.40
CA VAL A 308 10.42 10.57 14.29
C VAL A 308 9.47 11.45 13.49
N LYS A 309 9.99 12.29 12.58
CA LYS A 309 9.16 13.16 11.74
C LYS A 309 8.32 12.36 10.74
N ASN A 310 8.88 11.34 10.10
CA ASN A 310 8.16 10.54 9.12
C ASN A 310 7.07 9.65 9.74
N LEU A 311 7.19 9.31 11.02
CA LEU A 311 6.21 8.51 11.76
C LEU A 311 5.12 9.36 12.43
N ASP A 312 5.24 10.71 12.43
CA ASP A 312 4.29 11.61 13.11
C ASP A 312 2.86 11.38 12.63
N LEU A 313 2.64 11.41 11.32
CA LEU A 313 1.31 11.20 10.73
C LEU A 313 0.75 9.81 11.07
N SER A 314 1.55 8.74 10.92
CA SER A 314 1.12 7.38 11.27
C SER A 314 0.75 7.27 12.74
N SER A 315 1.53 7.91 13.63
CA SER A 315 1.24 7.92 15.06
C SER A 315 -0.05 8.68 15.40
N ARG A 316 -0.35 9.77 14.68
CA ARG A 316 -1.62 10.48 14.82
C ARG A 316 -2.80 9.64 14.35
N HIS A 317 -2.64 8.91 13.25
CA HIS A 317 -3.63 7.98 12.75
C HIS A 317 -3.95 6.88 13.77
N LEU A 318 -2.95 6.24 14.38
CA LEU A 318 -3.17 5.26 15.46
C LEU A 318 -4.02 5.79 16.62
N LEU A 319 -3.93 7.09 16.90
CA LEU A 319 -4.67 7.72 17.99
C LEU A 319 -6.09 8.16 17.61
N LYS A 320 -6.36 8.40 16.31
CA LYS A 320 -7.57 9.13 15.90
C LYS A 320 -8.28 8.58 14.67
N ASP A 321 -7.84 7.49 14.07
CA ASP A 321 -8.48 6.95 12.89
C ASP A 321 -9.96 6.62 13.11
N ASP A 322 -10.31 5.94 14.17
CA ASP A 322 -11.71 5.59 14.48
C ASP A 322 -12.59 6.84 14.59
N GLU A 323 -12.13 7.86 15.31
CA GLU A 323 -12.86 9.13 15.47
C GLU A 323 -13.00 9.87 14.12
N TYR A 324 -11.96 9.82 13.30
CA TYR A 324 -11.95 10.44 11.99
C TYR A 324 -12.86 9.70 11.00
N GLU A 325 -12.80 8.37 10.97
CA GLU A 325 -13.66 7.53 10.15
C GLU A 325 -15.14 7.77 10.48
N ASP A 326 -15.52 7.73 11.75
CA ASP A 326 -16.89 8.04 12.21
C ASP A 326 -17.35 9.43 11.76
N PHE A 327 -16.47 10.42 11.87
CA PHE A 327 -16.75 11.79 11.42
C PHE A 327 -17.00 11.83 9.91
N ILE A 328 -16.17 11.17 9.12
CA ILE A 328 -16.30 11.14 7.65
C ILE A 328 -17.56 10.37 7.22
N GLU A 329 -17.85 9.23 7.84
CA GLU A 329 -19.07 8.49 7.57
C GLU A 329 -20.34 9.32 7.84
N ASP A 330 -20.36 10.02 8.97
CA ASP A 330 -21.47 10.90 9.34
C ASP A 330 -21.58 12.10 8.40
N TYR A 331 -20.47 12.58 7.87
CA TYR A 331 -20.47 13.65 6.88
C TYR A 331 -21.01 13.11 5.52
N VAL A 332 -20.56 11.95 5.06
CA VAL A 332 -21.06 11.28 3.84
C VAL A 332 -22.57 11.03 3.90
N LYS A 333 -23.11 10.60 5.05
CA LYS A 333 -24.56 10.40 5.24
C LYS A 333 -25.40 11.68 5.04
N LYS A 334 -24.79 12.84 5.22
CA LYS A 334 -25.44 14.17 5.06
C LYS A 334 -25.28 14.76 3.67
N MET A 335 -24.47 14.14 2.82
CA MET A 335 -24.24 14.58 1.44
C MET A 335 -25.28 14.01 0.48
N ASP A 336 -25.70 14.81 -0.48
CA ASP A 336 -26.58 14.36 -1.57
C ASP A 336 -25.75 13.79 -2.71
N PHE A 337 -25.92 12.50 -3.04
CA PHE A 337 -25.26 11.83 -4.14
C PHE A 337 -26.26 11.42 -5.23
N GLU A 338 -25.94 11.78 -6.45
CA GLU A 338 -26.59 11.19 -7.62
C GLU A 338 -25.72 10.08 -8.18
N ILE A 339 -26.24 8.84 -8.08
CA ILE A 339 -25.58 7.61 -8.55
C ILE A 339 -26.22 7.20 -9.86
N ILE A 340 -25.43 7.20 -10.93
CA ILE A 340 -25.89 6.85 -12.27
C ILE A 340 -25.76 5.34 -12.46
N ASN A 341 -26.79 4.63 -12.06
CA ASN A 341 -26.81 3.18 -11.96
C ASN A 341 -26.40 2.44 -13.22
N TYR A 342 -26.74 2.93 -14.43
CA TYR A 342 -26.36 2.26 -15.66
C TYR A 342 -24.86 2.41 -15.95
N ALA A 343 -24.23 3.50 -15.49
CA ALA A 343 -22.79 3.72 -15.61
C ALA A 343 -21.97 2.83 -14.69
N ILE A 344 -22.53 2.45 -13.53
CA ILE A 344 -21.90 1.57 -12.54
C ILE A 344 -22.16 0.10 -12.84
N ARG A 345 -23.43 -0.31 -13.03
CA ARG A 345 -23.86 -1.72 -13.12
C ARG A 345 -23.29 -2.51 -14.29
N ARG A 346 -22.71 -1.85 -15.30
CA ARG A 346 -22.02 -2.54 -16.38
C ARG A 346 -20.65 -3.08 -15.97
N PHE A 347 -20.04 -2.51 -14.95
CA PHE A 347 -18.82 -3.03 -14.36
C PHE A 347 -19.19 -4.09 -13.34
N LYS A 348 -18.93 -5.33 -13.67
CA LYS A 348 -19.20 -6.46 -12.80
C LYS A 348 -17.89 -6.95 -12.21
N VAL A 349 -17.84 -7.13 -10.91
CA VAL A 349 -16.68 -7.66 -10.19
C VAL A 349 -16.14 -8.92 -10.86
N LYS A 350 -17.01 -9.84 -11.26
CA LYS A 350 -16.65 -11.09 -11.98
C LYS A 350 -15.99 -10.89 -13.36
N ASN A 351 -16.01 -9.68 -13.89
CA ASN A 351 -15.46 -9.36 -15.21
C ASN A 351 -14.21 -8.47 -15.09
N ILE A 352 -13.71 -8.24 -13.89
CA ILE A 352 -12.43 -7.57 -13.68
C ILE A 352 -11.37 -8.46 -14.35
N ALA A 353 -10.66 -7.89 -15.32
CA ALA A 353 -9.57 -8.57 -16.01
C ALA A 353 -8.37 -8.67 -15.05
N GLU A 354 -7.89 -9.86 -14.84
CA GLU A 354 -6.67 -10.14 -14.10
C GLU A 354 -5.46 -10.10 -15.06
N PRO A 355 -4.28 -9.70 -14.61
CA PRO A 355 -3.06 -9.85 -15.39
C PRO A 355 -2.86 -11.31 -15.76
N SER A 356 -2.46 -11.58 -17.01
CA SER A 356 -2.12 -12.94 -17.40
C SER A 356 -0.86 -13.38 -16.61
N ALA A 357 -0.88 -14.58 -16.04
CA ALA A 357 0.25 -15.14 -15.28
C ALA A 357 1.54 -15.38 -16.12
N THR A 358 1.61 -14.84 -17.33
CA THR A 358 2.74 -14.96 -18.26
C THR A 358 3.22 -13.57 -18.67
N ALA A 359 4.06 -12.98 -17.83
CA ALA A 359 4.96 -11.90 -18.25
C ALA A 359 6.28 -12.03 -17.50
#